data_8632994509457bf4603c951ee5513c10
#
_entry.id   8632994509457bf4603c951ee5513c10
#
_cell.length_a   1.000
_cell.length_b   1.000
_cell.length_c   1.000
_cell.angle_alpha   90.00
_cell.angle_beta   90.00
_cell.angle_gamma   90.00
#
_symmetry.space_group_name_H-M   'P 1'
#
loop_
_entity.id
_entity.type
_entity.pdbx_description
1 polymer ?
#
loop_
_entity_poly.entity_id
_entity_poly.type
_entity_poly.pdbx_seq_one_letter_code
_entity_poly.pdbx_strand_id
1 'polypeptide(L)'
;MEQFDLAVIGSGPGGLAATMRALDFGKSVCIIEAGHLGGNGIMNGPLTSKTMWELSADYAVAAAVDRGYRASGLQVDYNLVKKTVLQAAKTKQNQILSQFETFSNREKQPGSITYKQGFARFLDRHTLEINNQEGIEVINAEYVIIATGSVPRPHPDLVIDQKQILDSDGILNLESFPERMIIICSGII
;
A
#
# COMPACT_ATOMS: atom_id res chain seq x y z
N MET A 1 -29.80 3.24 -3.33
CA MET A 1 -28.73 2.27 -3.01
C MET A 1 -28.06 1.91 -4.32
N GLU A 2 -26.75 2.14 -4.41
CA GLU A 2 -25.97 1.80 -5.60
C GLU A 2 -25.83 0.28 -5.71
N GLN A 3 -25.81 -0.23 -6.95
CA GLN A 3 -25.67 -1.66 -7.24
C GLN A 3 -24.42 -1.92 -8.08
N PHE A 4 -23.68 -2.96 -7.75
CA PHE A 4 -22.47 -3.37 -8.44
C PHE A 4 -22.48 -4.88 -8.74
N ASP A 5 -21.80 -5.29 -9.81
CA ASP A 5 -21.53 -6.71 -10.02
C ASP A 5 -20.57 -7.26 -8.96
N LEU A 6 -19.58 -6.43 -8.57
CA LEU A 6 -18.54 -6.82 -7.63
C LEU A 6 -18.21 -5.69 -6.65
N ALA A 7 -18.15 -5.99 -5.36
CA ALA A 7 -17.48 -5.16 -4.38
C ALA A 7 -16.13 -5.80 -3.99
N VAL A 8 -15.09 -4.98 -3.88
CA VAL A 8 -13.75 -5.40 -3.43
C VAL A 8 -13.39 -4.63 -2.17
N ILE A 9 -13.21 -5.33 -1.06
CA ILE A 9 -12.84 -4.72 0.23
C ILE A 9 -11.32 -4.80 0.37
N GLY A 10 -10.66 -3.66 0.25
CA GLY A 10 -9.22 -3.47 0.27
C GLY A 10 -8.63 -3.23 -1.12
N SER A 11 -7.78 -2.21 -1.22
CA SER A 11 -7.11 -1.78 -2.45
C SER A 11 -5.63 -2.19 -2.51
N GLY A 12 -5.23 -3.17 -1.71
CA GLY A 12 -3.90 -3.77 -1.80
C GLY A 12 -3.69 -4.52 -3.14
N PRO A 13 -2.53 -5.15 -3.35
CA PRO A 13 -2.22 -5.83 -4.62
C PRO A 13 -3.29 -6.83 -5.07
N GLY A 14 -3.84 -7.61 -4.13
CA GLY A 14 -4.91 -8.58 -4.43
C GLY A 14 -6.22 -7.91 -4.84
N GLY A 15 -6.63 -6.86 -4.13
CA GLY A 15 -7.85 -6.10 -4.45
C GLY A 15 -7.73 -5.36 -5.78
N LEU A 16 -6.59 -4.73 -6.05
CA LEU A 16 -6.34 -4.08 -7.34
C LEU A 16 -6.37 -5.08 -8.51
N ALA A 17 -5.71 -6.23 -8.35
CA ALA A 17 -5.71 -7.28 -9.37
C ALA A 17 -7.12 -7.80 -9.65
N ALA A 18 -7.92 -8.04 -8.60
CA ALA A 18 -9.31 -8.48 -8.74
C ALA A 18 -10.17 -7.42 -9.44
N THR A 19 -10.02 -6.14 -9.06
CA THR A 19 -10.73 -5.02 -9.67
C THR A 19 -10.41 -4.90 -11.16
N MET A 20 -9.14 -4.87 -11.53
CA MET A 20 -8.73 -4.77 -12.93
C MET A 20 -9.21 -5.97 -13.75
N ARG A 21 -9.15 -7.18 -13.17
CA ARG A 21 -9.64 -8.37 -13.86
C ARG A 21 -11.15 -8.35 -14.07
N ALA A 22 -11.93 -7.85 -13.13
CA ALA A 22 -13.36 -7.72 -13.28
C ALA A 22 -13.74 -6.73 -14.42
N LEU A 23 -12.96 -5.65 -14.57
CA LEU A 23 -13.12 -4.72 -15.69
C LEU A 23 -12.91 -5.38 -17.05
N ASP A 24 -11.94 -6.30 -17.17
CA ASP A 24 -11.72 -7.07 -18.42
C ASP A 24 -12.97 -7.88 -18.82
N PHE A 25 -13.78 -8.25 -17.84
CA PHE A 25 -15.06 -8.93 -18.04
C PHE A 25 -16.25 -7.97 -18.15
N GLY A 26 -16.01 -6.67 -18.27
CA GLY A 26 -17.05 -5.66 -18.41
C GLY A 26 -17.91 -5.44 -17.17
N LYS A 27 -17.38 -5.75 -15.98
CA LYS A 27 -18.12 -5.67 -14.71
C LYS A 27 -18.07 -4.28 -14.08
N SER A 28 -19.16 -3.90 -13.41
CA SER A 28 -19.20 -2.74 -12.53
C SER A 28 -18.61 -3.10 -11.16
N VAL A 29 -17.57 -2.38 -10.75
CA VAL A 29 -16.83 -2.69 -9.52
C VAL A 29 -16.84 -1.52 -8.56
N CYS A 30 -17.19 -1.78 -7.29
CA CYS A 30 -16.94 -0.87 -6.18
C CYS A 30 -15.73 -1.36 -5.41
N ILE A 31 -14.63 -0.60 -5.40
CA ILE A 31 -13.46 -0.88 -4.58
C ILE A 31 -13.47 0.04 -3.36
N ILE A 32 -13.33 -0.57 -2.16
CA ILE A 32 -13.47 0.12 -0.88
C ILE A 32 -12.14 0.00 -0.13
N GLU A 33 -11.61 1.13 0.36
CA GLU A 33 -10.34 1.17 1.09
C GLU A 33 -10.48 1.98 2.38
N ALA A 34 -10.15 1.37 3.51
CA ALA A 34 -10.21 2.03 4.81
C ALA A 34 -8.96 2.85 5.13
N GLY A 35 -7.82 2.48 4.57
CA GLY A 35 -6.51 3.06 4.83
C GLY A 35 -5.93 3.81 3.64
N HIS A 36 -4.75 3.38 3.22
CA HIS A 36 -4.03 3.97 2.11
C HIS A 36 -4.25 3.19 0.81
N LEU A 37 -4.61 3.88 -0.25
CA LEU A 37 -4.75 3.28 -1.57
C LEU A 37 -3.48 2.53 -1.97
N GLY A 38 -3.65 1.27 -2.38
CA GLY A 38 -2.55 0.35 -2.69
C GLY A 38 -2.08 -0.50 -1.51
N GLY A 39 -2.61 -0.21 -0.30
CA GLY A 39 -2.36 -0.98 0.93
C GLY A 39 -0.88 -1.12 1.28
N ASN A 40 -0.55 -2.13 2.04
CA ASN A 40 0.84 -2.41 2.47
C ASN A 40 1.79 -2.67 1.30
N GLY A 41 1.31 -3.13 0.16
CA GLY A 41 2.15 -3.32 -1.04
C GLY A 41 2.88 -2.05 -1.50
N ILE A 42 2.28 -0.88 -1.24
CA ILE A 42 2.84 0.43 -1.61
C ILE A 42 3.42 1.15 -0.40
N MET A 43 2.72 1.17 0.73
CA MET A 43 3.09 2.04 1.86
C MET A 43 4.14 1.43 2.79
N ASN A 44 3.99 0.17 3.18
CA ASN A 44 4.81 -0.43 4.23
C ASN A 44 5.52 -1.73 3.78
N GLY A 45 5.48 -2.06 2.51
CA GLY A 45 5.93 -3.35 2.02
C GLY A 45 6.88 -3.27 0.82
N PRO A 46 6.60 -4.03 -0.26
CA PRO A 46 7.56 -4.25 -1.32
C PRO A 46 8.06 -2.99 -2.02
N LEU A 47 7.23 -1.98 -2.24
CA LEU A 47 7.66 -0.78 -2.94
C LEU A 47 8.64 0.04 -2.11
N THR A 48 8.29 0.33 -0.86
CA THR A 48 9.14 1.12 0.05
C THR A 48 10.44 0.39 0.38
N SER A 49 10.38 -0.91 0.68
CA SER A 49 11.57 -1.70 1.00
C SER A 49 12.51 -1.86 -0.21
N LYS A 50 11.99 -2.05 -1.42
CA LYS A 50 12.81 -2.10 -2.63
C LYS A 50 13.44 -0.75 -2.97
N THR A 51 12.70 0.35 -2.80
CA THR A 51 13.28 1.69 -2.99
C THR A 51 14.41 1.96 -2.00
N MET A 52 14.25 1.57 -0.73
CA MET A 52 15.34 1.66 0.26
C MET A 52 16.53 0.78 -0.13
N TRP A 53 16.26 -0.42 -0.60
CA TRP A 53 17.30 -1.34 -1.07
C TRP A 53 18.11 -0.75 -2.25
N GLU A 54 17.43 -0.18 -3.25
CA GLU A 54 18.07 0.47 -4.41
C GLU A 54 18.96 1.62 -3.96
N LEU A 55 18.46 2.52 -3.09
CA LEU A 55 19.26 3.62 -2.55
C LEU A 55 20.46 3.12 -1.75
N SER A 56 20.33 2.02 -1.01
CA SER A 56 21.46 1.40 -0.29
C SER A 56 22.49 0.78 -1.23
N ALA A 57 22.05 0.20 -2.34
CA ALA A 57 22.92 -0.36 -3.38
C ALA A 57 23.70 0.75 -4.09
N ASP A 58 23.05 1.88 -4.40
CA ASP A 58 23.73 3.05 -4.98
C ASP A 58 24.82 3.58 -4.07
N TYR A 59 24.55 3.67 -2.77
CA TYR A 59 25.55 4.04 -1.78
C TYR A 59 26.72 3.04 -1.75
N ALA A 60 26.41 1.75 -1.72
CA ALA A 60 27.44 0.70 -1.71
C ALA A 60 28.34 0.76 -2.98
N VAL A 61 27.75 1.03 -4.13
CA VAL A 61 28.51 1.23 -5.39
C VAL A 61 29.39 2.48 -5.30
N ALA A 62 28.85 3.60 -4.82
CA ALA A 62 29.59 4.84 -4.69
C ALA A 62 30.73 4.76 -3.64
N ALA A 63 30.58 3.93 -2.63
CA ALA A 63 31.59 3.68 -1.59
C ALA A 63 32.66 2.64 -2.00
N ALA A 64 32.40 1.86 -3.07
CA ALA A 64 33.30 0.79 -3.49
C ALA A 64 34.56 1.34 -4.20
N VAL A 65 35.74 1.15 -3.60
CA VAL A 65 37.03 1.63 -4.13
C VAL A 65 37.66 0.69 -5.18
N ASP A 66 37.18 -0.54 -5.23
CA ASP A 66 37.70 -1.60 -6.12
C ASP A 66 37.18 -1.47 -7.56
N ARG A 67 36.19 -0.62 -7.79
CA ARG A 67 35.59 -0.36 -9.12
C ARG A 67 36.16 0.87 -9.83
N GLY A 68 37.26 1.42 -9.34
CA GLY A 68 37.88 2.61 -9.93
C GLY A 68 37.23 3.94 -9.54
N TYR A 69 36.22 3.94 -8.69
CA TYR A 69 35.66 5.16 -8.13
C TYR A 69 36.46 5.61 -6.91
N ARG A 70 36.59 6.90 -6.75
CA ARG A 70 37.15 7.50 -5.53
C ARG A 70 36.22 8.62 -5.10
N ALA A 71 35.42 8.35 -4.07
CA ALA A 71 34.59 9.34 -3.44
C ALA A 71 35.19 9.66 -2.04
N SER A 72 35.46 10.94 -1.79
CA SER A 72 35.83 11.41 -0.45
C SER A 72 34.63 12.13 0.16
N GLY A 73 34.32 11.84 1.42
CA GLY A 73 33.25 12.52 2.13
C GLY A 73 31.83 12.11 1.75
N LEU A 74 31.66 10.87 1.26
CA LEU A 74 30.34 10.34 0.99
C LEU A 74 29.50 10.29 2.29
N GLN A 75 28.38 10.99 2.28
CA GLN A 75 27.46 11.06 3.41
C GLN A 75 26.08 10.64 2.97
N VAL A 76 25.29 10.12 3.91
CA VAL A 76 23.89 9.76 3.69
C VAL A 76 23.00 10.71 4.49
N ASP A 77 22.11 11.40 3.82
CA ASP A 77 21.04 12.16 4.45
C ASP A 77 19.79 11.27 4.57
N TYR A 78 19.50 10.82 5.81
CA TYR A 78 18.36 9.97 6.09
C TYR A 78 17.02 10.60 5.71
N ASN A 79 16.87 11.90 5.92
CA ASN A 79 15.62 12.60 5.59
C ASN A 79 15.38 12.61 4.07
N LEU A 80 16.44 12.74 3.30
CA LEU A 80 16.38 12.68 1.84
C LEU A 80 16.04 11.26 1.35
N VAL A 81 16.64 10.23 1.95
CA VAL A 81 16.31 8.81 1.70
C VAL A 81 14.82 8.57 2.00
N LYS A 82 14.36 8.94 3.18
CA LYS A 82 12.95 8.80 3.59
C LYS A 82 12.00 9.53 2.63
N LYS A 83 12.32 10.77 2.26
CA LYS A 83 11.54 11.56 1.31
C LYS A 83 11.44 10.86 -0.06
N THR A 84 12.54 10.30 -0.55
CA THR A 84 12.56 9.57 -1.84
C THR A 84 11.67 8.33 -1.79
N VAL A 85 11.73 7.55 -0.71
CA VAL A 85 10.88 6.38 -0.49
C VAL A 85 9.40 6.76 -0.46
N LEU A 86 9.03 7.78 0.31
CA LEU A 86 7.65 8.25 0.40
C LEU A 86 7.14 8.84 -0.92
N GLN A 87 8.03 9.51 -1.68
CA GLN A 87 7.68 10.03 -3.00
C GLN A 87 7.39 8.90 -4.00
N ALA A 88 8.13 7.80 -3.96
CA ALA A 88 7.85 6.62 -4.80
C ALA A 88 6.46 6.04 -4.49
N ALA A 89 6.11 5.90 -3.21
CA ALA A 89 4.80 5.46 -2.78
C ALA A 89 3.68 6.40 -3.27
N LYS A 90 3.86 7.71 -3.10
CA LYS A 90 2.90 8.72 -3.55
C LYS A 90 2.71 8.72 -5.06
N THR A 91 3.79 8.60 -5.81
CA THR A 91 3.74 8.49 -7.27
C THR A 91 2.91 7.28 -7.71
N LYS A 92 3.09 6.13 -7.06
CA LYS A 92 2.31 4.92 -7.36
C LYS A 92 0.84 5.08 -7.01
N GLN A 93 0.51 5.70 -5.88
CA GLN A 93 -0.88 6.00 -5.52
C GLN A 93 -1.55 6.90 -6.56
N ASN A 94 -0.87 7.96 -6.99
CA ASN A 94 -1.41 8.85 -8.02
C ASN A 94 -1.65 8.12 -9.35
N GLN A 95 -0.77 7.19 -9.75
CA GLN A 95 -0.98 6.34 -10.93
C GLN A 95 -2.25 5.49 -10.81
N ILE A 96 -2.50 4.90 -9.64
CA ILE A 96 -3.72 4.10 -9.40
C ILE A 96 -4.95 5.00 -9.47
N LEU A 97 -4.93 6.18 -8.85
CA LEU A 97 -6.05 7.13 -8.92
C LEU A 97 -6.35 7.53 -10.36
N SER A 98 -5.34 7.87 -11.15
CA SER A 98 -5.51 8.21 -12.57
C SER A 98 -6.08 7.04 -13.38
N GLN A 99 -5.70 5.80 -13.06
CA GLN A 99 -6.33 4.62 -13.66
C GLN A 99 -7.81 4.52 -13.27
N PHE A 100 -8.15 4.72 -12.01
CA PHE A 100 -9.54 4.70 -11.56
C PHE A 100 -10.38 5.77 -12.25
N GLU A 101 -9.88 7.01 -12.35
CA GLU A 101 -10.53 8.11 -13.08
C GLU A 101 -10.79 7.74 -14.54
N THR A 102 -9.83 7.08 -15.18
CA THR A 102 -10.00 6.62 -16.57
C THR A 102 -11.18 5.65 -16.73
N PHE A 103 -11.43 4.80 -15.74
CA PHE A 103 -12.51 3.82 -15.77
C PHE A 103 -13.81 4.31 -15.11
N SER A 104 -13.78 5.37 -14.30
CA SER A 104 -14.98 5.95 -13.67
C SER A 104 -15.85 6.72 -14.66
N ASN A 105 -15.25 7.35 -15.67
CA ASN A 105 -15.92 8.24 -16.63
C ASN A 105 -16.42 7.54 -17.91
N ARG A 106 -16.52 6.22 -17.92
CA ARG A 106 -16.87 5.46 -19.13
C ARG A 106 -18.38 5.17 -19.22
N GLU A 107 -19.18 6.15 -19.61
CA GLU A 107 -20.61 5.96 -19.89
C GLU A 107 -20.93 4.96 -21.02
N LYS A 108 -19.94 4.52 -21.81
CA LYS A 108 -20.15 3.71 -23.03
C LYS A 108 -19.27 2.47 -23.17
N GLN A 109 -18.53 2.08 -22.14
CA GLN A 109 -17.69 0.87 -22.21
C GLN A 109 -18.10 -0.15 -21.15
N PRO A 110 -18.01 -1.45 -21.48
CA PRO A 110 -18.22 -2.49 -20.48
C PRO A 110 -17.17 -2.36 -19.39
N GLY A 111 -17.60 -2.34 -18.14
CA GLY A 111 -16.76 -2.21 -16.97
C GLY A 111 -16.56 -0.77 -16.46
N SER A 112 -16.82 -0.58 -15.18
CA SER A 112 -16.66 0.69 -14.48
C SER A 112 -16.08 0.48 -13.08
N ILE A 113 -15.35 1.47 -12.58
CA ILE A 113 -14.85 1.51 -11.19
C ILE A 113 -15.52 2.65 -10.44
N THR A 114 -16.00 2.35 -9.25
CA THR A 114 -16.32 3.32 -8.21
C THR A 114 -15.37 3.09 -7.04
N TYR A 115 -14.56 4.11 -6.71
CA TYR A 115 -13.70 4.07 -5.52
C TYR A 115 -14.39 4.74 -4.35
N LYS A 116 -14.46 4.05 -3.22
CA LYS A 116 -14.97 4.60 -1.96
C LYS A 116 -13.94 4.45 -0.87
N GLN A 117 -13.61 5.55 -0.22
CA GLN A 117 -12.78 5.51 0.98
C GLN A 117 -13.67 5.32 2.20
N GLY A 118 -13.37 4.32 3.01
CA GLY A 118 -14.13 4.02 4.21
C GLY A 118 -13.93 2.59 4.69
N PHE A 119 -14.43 2.32 5.88
CA PHE A 119 -14.41 0.99 6.47
C PHE A 119 -15.68 0.23 6.10
N ALA A 120 -15.54 -0.90 5.41
CA ALA A 120 -16.65 -1.73 4.97
C ALA A 120 -17.06 -2.75 6.01
N ARG A 121 -18.37 -2.94 6.18
CA ARG A 121 -18.98 -3.96 7.03
C ARG A 121 -20.12 -4.66 6.28
N PHE A 122 -20.25 -5.97 6.41
CA PHE A 122 -21.39 -6.71 5.90
C PHE A 122 -22.63 -6.43 6.75
N LEU A 123 -23.73 -6.05 6.11
CA LEU A 123 -25.07 -6.07 6.71
C LEU A 123 -25.76 -7.40 6.43
N ASP A 124 -25.55 -7.93 5.23
CA ASP A 124 -25.93 -9.28 4.80
C ASP A 124 -24.98 -9.77 3.71
N ARG A 125 -25.27 -10.91 3.06
CA ARG A 125 -24.39 -11.53 2.06
C ARG A 125 -24.14 -10.68 0.80
N HIS A 126 -24.99 -9.69 0.53
CA HIS A 126 -24.93 -8.84 -0.68
C HIS A 126 -24.88 -7.36 -0.35
N THR A 127 -25.12 -6.97 0.90
CA THR A 127 -25.23 -5.58 1.33
C THR A 127 -24.04 -5.19 2.21
N LEU A 128 -23.35 -4.15 1.81
CA LEU A 128 -22.23 -3.58 2.56
C LEU A 128 -22.57 -2.19 3.05
N GLU A 129 -22.26 -1.92 4.30
CA GLU A 129 -22.19 -0.60 4.89
C GLU A 129 -20.76 -0.09 4.82
N ILE A 130 -20.59 1.15 4.39
CA ILE A 130 -19.31 1.84 4.29
C ILE A 130 -19.36 3.04 5.22
N ASN A 131 -18.52 3.03 6.24
CA ASN A 131 -18.38 4.14 7.18
C ASN A 131 -17.18 4.99 6.76
N ASN A 132 -17.41 6.24 6.43
CA ASN A 132 -16.39 7.22 6.01
C ASN A 132 -16.55 8.53 6.79
N GLN A 133 -15.73 9.54 6.47
CA GLN A 133 -15.76 10.85 7.14
C GLN A 133 -17.05 11.66 6.86
N GLU A 134 -17.75 11.35 5.78
CA GLU A 134 -18.97 12.02 5.36
C GLU A 134 -20.22 11.37 5.96
N GLY A 135 -20.08 10.16 6.51
CA GLY A 135 -21.15 9.40 7.13
C GLY A 135 -21.17 7.93 6.75
N ILE A 136 -22.38 7.38 6.72
CA ILE A 136 -22.63 5.98 6.41
C ILE A 136 -23.29 5.87 5.04
N GLU A 137 -22.68 5.12 4.15
CA GLU A 137 -23.24 4.72 2.86
C GLU A 137 -23.59 3.24 2.87
N VAL A 138 -24.58 2.85 2.05
CA VAL A 138 -24.96 1.45 1.88
C VAL A 138 -24.98 1.13 0.38
N ILE A 139 -24.27 0.06 0.00
CA ILE A 139 -24.23 -0.46 -1.35
C ILE A 139 -24.69 -1.91 -1.40
N ASN A 140 -25.06 -2.36 -2.59
CA ASN A 140 -25.36 -3.76 -2.88
C ASN A 140 -24.40 -4.29 -3.94
N ALA A 141 -23.95 -5.54 -3.80
CA ALA A 141 -23.08 -6.20 -4.75
C ALA A 141 -23.48 -7.66 -4.94
N GLU A 142 -23.46 -8.14 -6.19
CA GLU A 142 -23.74 -9.54 -6.49
C GLU A 142 -22.68 -10.46 -5.88
N TYR A 143 -21.41 -10.04 -5.97
CA TYR A 143 -20.28 -10.75 -5.37
C TYR A 143 -19.42 -9.78 -4.54
N VAL A 144 -18.75 -10.34 -3.52
CA VAL A 144 -17.82 -9.57 -2.69
C VAL A 144 -16.50 -10.32 -2.58
N ILE A 145 -15.39 -9.62 -2.85
CA ILE A 145 -14.03 -10.12 -2.63
C ILE A 145 -13.46 -9.41 -1.39
N ILE A 146 -13.05 -10.20 -0.39
CA ILE A 146 -12.38 -9.72 0.81
C ILE A 146 -10.87 -9.76 0.55
N ALA A 147 -10.25 -8.57 0.40
CA ALA A 147 -8.83 -8.39 0.11
C ALA A 147 -8.19 -7.43 1.13
N THR A 148 -8.58 -7.56 2.40
CA THR A 148 -8.23 -6.64 3.49
C THR A 148 -6.77 -6.72 3.92
N GLY A 149 -5.99 -7.64 3.35
CA GLY A 149 -4.57 -7.79 3.63
C GLY A 149 -4.27 -8.43 4.98
N SER A 150 -3.07 -8.14 5.48
CA SER A 150 -2.56 -8.66 6.75
C SER A 150 -1.74 -7.60 7.46
N VAL A 151 -1.55 -7.78 8.76
CA VAL A 151 -0.69 -6.98 9.60
C VAL A 151 0.39 -7.87 10.24
N PRO A 152 1.54 -7.31 10.64
CA PRO A 152 2.54 -8.06 11.39
C PRO A 152 1.94 -8.73 12.62
N ARG A 153 2.30 -9.99 12.86
CA ARG A 153 1.86 -10.69 14.06
C ARG A 153 2.61 -10.11 15.28
N PRO A 154 1.90 -9.74 16.35
CA PRO A 154 2.57 -9.34 17.59
C PRO A 154 3.49 -10.43 18.11
N HIS A 155 4.69 -10.03 18.56
CA HIS A 155 5.61 -10.96 19.24
C HIS A 155 5.11 -11.23 20.65
N PRO A 156 5.11 -12.49 21.15
CA PRO A 156 4.56 -12.81 22.46
C PRO A 156 5.28 -12.11 23.62
N ASP A 157 6.59 -11.90 23.51
CA ASP A 157 7.42 -11.37 24.58
C ASP A 157 7.93 -9.94 24.32
N LEU A 158 7.56 -9.31 23.21
CA LEU A 158 8.01 -7.97 22.83
C LEU A 158 6.82 -7.08 22.51
N VAL A 159 6.75 -5.96 23.19
CA VAL A 159 5.76 -4.93 22.89
C VAL A 159 6.32 -4.02 21.81
N ILE A 160 5.70 -4.06 20.64
CA ILE A 160 6.04 -3.17 19.52
C ILE A 160 5.52 -1.77 19.86
N ASP A 161 6.44 -0.82 20.06
CA ASP A 161 6.12 0.58 20.40
C ASP A 161 6.29 1.55 19.22
N GLN A 162 6.78 1.04 18.08
CA GLN A 162 7.06 1.78 16.85
C GLN A 162 8.07 2.93 17.04
N LYS A 163 8.93 2.83 18.10
CA LYS A 163 9.97 3.80 18.44
C LYS A 163 11.32 3.13 18.66
N GLN A 164 11.41 2.27 19.68
CA GLN A 164 12.60 1.49 20.00
C GLN A 164 12.48 0.05 19.50
N ILE A 165 11.28 -0.50 19.58
CA ILE A 165 10.95 -1.83 19.09
C ILE A 165 9.96 -1.65 17.93
N LEU A 166 10.48 -1.88 16.73
CA LEU A 166 9.77 -1.67 15.48
C LEU A 166 9.38 -3.00 14.86
N ASP A 167 8.28 -3.01 14.14
CA ASP A 167 8.02 -3.98 13.08
C ASP A 167 8.31 -3.36 11.70
N SER A 168 7.95 -4.07 10.63
CA SER A 168 8.15 -3.58 9.26
C SER A 168 7.42 -2.27 8.96
N ASP A 169 6.29 -2.02 9.60
CA ASP A 169 5.49 -0.83 9.35
C ASP A 169 6.10 0.41 10.01
N GLY A 170 6.85 0.20 11.11
CA GLY A 170 7.48 1.28 11.88
C GLY A 170 8.82 1.78 11.34
N ILE A 171 9.45 1.08 10.39
CA ILE A 171 10.80 1.43 9.94
C ILE A 171 10.89 2.85 9.36
N LEU A 172 9.85 3.32 8.69
CA LEU A 172 9.80 4.68 8.14
C LEU A 172 9.50 5.75 9.20
N ASN A 173 9.22 5.37 10.44
CA ASN A 173 9.01 6.30 11.55
C ASN A 173 10.33 6.75 12.17
N LEU A 174 11.44 6.05 11.91
CA LEU A 174 12.75 6.47 12.38
C LEU A 174 13.07 7.90 11.90
N GLU A 175 13.69 8.68 12.77
CA GLU A 175 14.11 10.06 12.46
C GLU A 175 15.54 10.15 11.92
N SER A 176 16.34 9.12 12.22
CA SER A 176 17.75 9.00 11.79
C SER A 176 18.16 7.53 11.70
N PHE A 177 19.29 7.28 11.07
CA PHE A 177 19.90 5.95 11.14
C PHE A 177 20.32 5.64 12.59
N PRO A 178 19.93 4.47 13.13
CA PRO A 178 20.39 4.05 14.44
C PRO A 178 21.89 3.68 14.38
N GLU A 179 22.65 4.03 15.42
CA GLU A 179 24.06 3.62 15.52
C GLU A 179 24.20 2.09 15.64
N ARG A 180 23.23 1.45 16.28
CA ARG A 180 23.17 -0.01 16.46
C ARG A 180 21.74 -0.50 16.30
N MET A 181 21.57 -1.61 15.60
CA MET A 181 20.26 -2.25 15.38
C MET A 181 20.39 -3.75 15.64
N ILE A 182 19.39 -4.30 16.30
CA ILE A 182 19.20 -5.75 16.42
C ILE A 182 18.00 -6.14 15.57
N ILE A 183 18.17 -7.14 14.70
CA ILE A 183 17.10 -7.69 13.88
C ILE A 183 16.74 -9.08 14.42
N ILE A 184 15.49 -9.23 14.82
CA ILE A 184 14.94 -10.50 15.33
C ILE A 184 14.08 -11.07 14.22
N CYS A 185 14.56 -12.02 13.56
CA CYS A 185 14.00 -12.77 12.43
C CYS A 185 14.87 -12.61 11.18
N SER A 186 15.15 -13.70 10.53
CA SER A 186 15.97 -13.75 9.33
C SER A 186 15.25 -14.43 8.15
N GLY A 187 13.93 -14.52 8.22
CA GLY A 187 13.09 -15.05 7.16
C GLY A 187 12.87 -14.06 6.02
N ILE A 188 12.07 -14.47 5.05
CA ILE A 188 11.69 -13.62 3.89
C ILE A 188 10.76 -12.48 4.32
N ILE A 189 10.02 -12.69 5.40
CA ILE A 189 9.16 -11.71 6.06
C ILE A 189 9.36 -11.84 7.56
#